data_1d3bb5851e5a485a7e106914c3b34ade
#
_entry.id   1d3bb5851e5a485a7e106914c3b34ade
#
_cell.length_a   1.000
_cell.length_b   1.000
_cell.length_c   1.000
_cell.angle_alpha   90.00
_cell.angle_beta   90.00
_cell.angle_gamma   90.00
#
_symmetry.space_group_name_H-M   'P 1'
#
loop_
_entity.id
_entity.type
_entity.pdbx_description
1 polymer ?
#
loop_
_entity_poly.entity_id
_entity_poly.type
_entity_poly.pdbx_seq_one_letter_code
_entity_poly.pdbx_strand_id
1 'polypeptide(L)' 'MRQQVEETIEVIRPALHADGGDIVLKDVNEETGIVSVTLIGACGTCPASTQTLKAGIERIMRDRVDGVTEVVAVD' A
#
# COMPACT_ATOMS: atom_id res chain seq x y z
N MET A 1 -8.81 -1.12 12.61
CA MET A 1 -8.17 -1.52 11.34
C MET A 1 -7.57 -0.35 10.59
N ARG A 2 -8.33 0.70 10.36
CA ARG A 2 -7.84 1.87 9.61
C ARG A 2 -6.58 2.48 10.23
N GLN A 3 -6.56 2.63 11.54
CA GLN A 3 -5.41 3.19 12.24
C GLN A 3 -4.16 2.34 12.00
N GLN A 4 -4.29 1.03 12.08
CA GLN A 4 -3.19 0.11 11.84
C GLN A 4 -2.70 0.19 10.41
N VAL A 5 -3.61 0.36 9.46
CA VAL A 5 -3.27 0.55 8.05
C VAL A 5 -2.48 1.85 7.87
N GLU A 6 -2.92 2.93 8.49
CA GLU A 6 -2.23 4.21 8.40
C GLU A 6 -0.82 4.12 9.01
N GLU A 7 -0.69 3.46 10.14
CA GLU A 7 0.62 3.25 10.78
C GLU A 7 1.55 2.44 9.88
N THR A 8 1.01 1.40 9.24
CA THR A 8 1.80 0.57 8.33
C THR A 8 2.26 1.38 7.12
N ILE A 9 1.39 2.22 6.58
CA ILE A 9 1.75 3.10 5.48
C ILE A 9 2.89 4.05 5.88
N GLU A 10 2.85 4.57 7.09
CA GLU A 10 3.93 5.44 7.58
C GLU A 10 5.26 4.70 7.70
N VAL A 11 5.22 3.40 7.97
CA VAL A 11 6.43 2.57 7.99
C VAL A 11 6.95 2.32 6.57
N ILE A 12 6.06 2.15 5.61
CA ILE A 12 6.41 1.86 4.22
C ILE A 12 6.90 3.11 3.49
N ARG A 13 6.32 4.26 3.81
CA ARG A 13 6.56 5.52 3.09
C ARG A 13 8.04 5.90 2.98
N PRO A 14 8.86 5.81 4.04
CA PRO A 14 10.28 6.16 3.92
C PRO A 14 11.02 5.33 2.88
N ALA A 15 10.71 4.04 2.75
CA ALA A 15 11.33 3.17 1.77
C ALA A 15 10.98 3.62 0.35
N LEU A 16 9.72 4.02 0.14
CA LEU A 16 9.29 4.54 -1.16
C LEU A 16 9.91 5.88 -1.47
N HIS A 17 10.03 6.75 -0.47
CA HIS A 17 10.68 8.06 -0.64
C HIS A 17 12.15 7.91 -1.05
N ALA A 18 12.83 6.89 -0.54
CA ALA A 18 14.20 6.63 -0.91
C ALA A 18 14.34 6.33 -2.41
N ASP A 19 13.29 5.74 -3.00
CA ASP A 19 13.25 5.44 -4.44
C ASP A 19 12.58 6.56 -5.25
N GLY A 20 12.26 7.68 -4.61
CA GLY A 20 11.59 8.79 -5.27
C GLY A 20 10.09 8.64 -5.42
N GLY A 21 9.49 7.66 -4.74
CA GLY A 21 8.05 7.43 -4.80
C GLY A 21 7.32 7.84 -3.53
N ASP A 22 6.03 7.59 -3.51
CA ASP A 22 5.20 7.84 -2.35
C ASP A 22 3.98 6.92 -2.38
N ILE A 23 3.27 6.85 -1.27
CA ILE A 23 2.04 6.08 -1.15
C ILE A 23 1.00 6.92 -0.40
N VAL A 24 -0.22 6.89 -0.90
CA VAL A 24 -1.34 7.62 -0.28
C VAL A 24 -2.47 6.62 -0.02
N LEU A 25 -2.98 6.63 1.20
CA LEU A 25 -4.14 5.83 1.55
C LEU A 25 -5.39 6.50 0.98
N LYS A 26 -6.16 5.75 0.19
CA LYS A 26 -7.40 6.25 -0.41
C LYS A 26 -8.63 5.76 0.35
N ASP A 27 -8.68 4.48 0.68
CA ASP A 27 -9.83 3.92 1.35
C ASP A 27 -9.46 2.63 2.09
N VAL A 28 -10.25 2.29 3.08
CA VAL A 28 -10.13 1.04 3.81
C VAL A 28 -11.53 0.46 3.96
N ASN A 29 -11.74 -0.72 3.37
CA ASN A 29 -13.00 -1.44 3.52
C ASN A 29 -12.81 -2.51 4.59
N GLU A 30 -13.28 -2.23 5.78
CA GLU A 30 -13.12 -3.14 6.91
C GLU A 30 -13.99 -4.39 6.81
N GLU A 31 -15.07 -4.33 6.03
CA GLU A 31 -15.94 -5.49 5.84
C GLU A 31 -15.28 -6.56 4.97
N THR A 32 -14.61 -6.15 3.90
CA THR A 32 -13.95 -7.07 2.99
C THR A 32 -12.46 -7.21 3.26
N GLY A 33 -11.88 -6.28 4.01
CA GLY A 33 -10.45 -6.25 4.27
C GLY A 33 -9.63 -5.71 3.11
N ILE A 34 -10.26 -4.99 2.20
CA ILE A 34 -9.56 -4.41 1.04
C ILE A 34 -9.07 -3.01 1.37
N VAL A 35 -7.80 -2.79 1.14
CA VAL A 35 -7.16 -1.47 1.33
C VAL A 35 -6.85 -0.89 -0.03
N SER A 36 -7.33 0.32 -0.28
CA SER A 36 -7.09 1.03 -1.55
C SER A 36 -6.01 2.09 -1.32
N VAL A 37 -4.97 2.04 -2.12
CA VAL A 37 -3.86 2.98 -2.03
C VAL A 37 -3.51 3.51 -3.41
N THR A 38 -2.85 4.67 -3.45
CA THR A 38 -2.31 5.23 -4.68
C THR A 38 -0.80 5.27 -4.56
N LEU A 39 -0.12 4.68 -5.52
CA LEU A 39 1.33 4.71 -5.61
C LEU A 39 1.73 5.85 -6.55
N ILE A 40 2.63 6.71 -6.07
CA ILE A 40 3.05 7.92 -6.78
C ILE A 40 4.55 7.85 -6.99
N GLY A 41 5.02 8.39 -8.11
CA GLY A 41 6.44 8.62 -8.32
C GLY A 41 7.14 7.50 -9.06
N ALA A 42 8.31 7.13 -8.57
CA ALA A 42 9.25 6.27 -9.25
C ALA A 42 8.60 5.06 -9.92
N CYS A 43 8.97 4.82 -11.15
CA CYS A 43 8.50 3.67 -11.93
C CYS A 43 6.99 3.66 -12.20
N GLY A 44 6.32 4.79 -12.10
CA GLY A 44 4.90 4.89 -12.40
C GLY A 44 4.52 4.46 -13.81
N THR A 45 5.50 4.42 -14.71
CA THR A 45 5.28 3.99 -16.08
C THR A 45 5.57 2.51 -16.30
N CYS A 46 6.01 1.81 -15.25
CA CYS A 46 6.40 0.41 -15.35
C CYS A 46 5.37 -0.47 -14.62
N PRO A 47 4.44 -1.11 -15.34
CA PRO A 47 3.41 -1.94 -14.70
C PRO A 47 3.97 -3.07 -13.84
N ALA A 48 5.07 -3.67 -14.26
CA ALA A 48 5.70 -4.75 -13.51
C ALA A 48 6.19 -4.27 -12.15
N SER A 49 6.81 -3.09 -12.10
CA SER A 49 7.29 -2.52 -10.83
C SER A 49 6.12 -2.18 -9.90
N THR A 50 5.02 -1.68 -10.45
CA THR A 50 3.82 -1.38 -9.68
C THR A 50 3.25 -2.64 -9.06
N GLN A 51 3.19 -3.74 -9.83
CA GLN A 51 2.70 -5.01 -9.31
C GLN A 51 3.60 -5.56 -8.21
N THR A 52 4.90 -5.44 -8.37
CA THR A 52 5.87 -5.90 -7.37
C THR A 52 5.72 -5.11 -6.08
N LEU A 53 5.59 -3.80 -6.17
CA LEU A 53 5.39 -2.94 -5.01
C LEU A 53 4.06 -3.25 -4.33
N LYS A 54 3.01 -3.43 -5.10
CA LYS A 54 1.70 -3.79 -4.57
C LYS A 54 1.76 -5.10 -3.80
N ALA A 55 2.40 -6.11 -4.36
CA ALA A 55 2.52 -7.41 -3.70
C ALA A 55 3.30 -7.31 -2.39
N GLY A 56 4.38 -6.54 -2.37
CA GLY A 56 5.16 -6.31 -1.16
C GLY A 56 4.37 -5.56 -0.10
N ILE A 57 3.66 -4.53 -0.50
CA ILE A 57 2.82 -3.74 0.40
C ILE A 57 1.69 -4.61 0.97
N GLU A 58 1.03 -5.38 0.12
CA GLU A 58 -0.04 -6.28 0.55
C GLU A 58 0.47 -7.28 1.59
N ARG A 59 1.63 -7.86 1.36
CA ARG A 59 2.22 -8.80 2.29
C ARG A 59 2.47 -8.17 3.65
N ILE A 60 3.05 -6.97 3.65
CA ILE A 60 3.34 -6.25 4.88
C ILE A 60 2.05 -5.88 5.60
N MET A 61 1.05 -5.40 4.86
CA MET A 61 -0.24 -5.06 5.43
C MET A 61 -0.92 -6.26 6.06
N ARG A 62 -0.92 -7.39 5.37
CA ARG A 62 -1.53 -8.62 5.89
C ARG A 62 -0.83 -9.14 7.13
N ASP A 63 0.48 -8.95 7.20
CA ASP A 63 1.28 -9.38 8.33
C ASP A 63 1.06 -8.48 9.55
N ARG A 64 0.96 -7.18 9.34
CA ARG A 64 0.86 -6.20 10.42
C ARG A 64 -0.57 -5.87 10.85
N VAL A 65 -1.52 -6.00 9.93
CA VAL A 65 -2.91 -5.60 10.18
C VAL A 65 -3.81 -6.81 10.04
N ASP A 66 -4.40 -7.24 11.15
CA ASP A 66 -5.39 -8.31 11.11
C ASP A 66 -6.64 -7.81 10.36
N GLY A 67 -7.16 -8.65 9.49
CA GLY A 67 -8.36 -8.33 8.74
C GLY A 67 -8.10 -7.83 7.33
N VAL A 68 -6.88 -7.45 6.99
CA VAL A 68 -6.54 -7.08 5.62
C VAL A 68 -6.45 -8.36 4.78
N THR A 69 -7.23 -8.43 3.71
CA THR A 69 -7.22 -9.55 2.78
C THR A 69 -6.54 -9.20 1.47
N GLU A 70 -6.62 -7.95 1.05
CA GLU A 70 -6.04 -7.52 -0.21
C GLU A 70 -5.71 -6.03 -0.15
N VAL A 71 -4.70 -5.65 -0.90
CA VAL A 71 -4.36 -4.25 -1.14
C VAL A 71 -4.47 -4.00 -2.64
N VAL A 72 -5.18 -2.96 -3.02
CA VAL A 72 -5.34 -2.59 -4.43
C VAL A 72 -4.76 -1.22 -4.67
N ALA A 73 -4.17 -1.04 -5.84
CA ALA A 73 -3.66 0.25 -6.27
C ALA A 73 -4.73 0.94 -7.11
N VAL A 74 -5.07 2.16 -6.73
CA VAL A 74 -6.05 2.98 -7.44
C VAL A 74 -5.43 4.33 -7.78
N ASP A 75 -6.00 5.00 -8.74
CA ASP A 75 -5.52 6.33 -9.14
C ASP A 75 -6.09 7.43 -8.25
#